data_d7dc970e02bb6e5dde195517dd01d9fa
#
_entry.id   d7dc970e02bb6e5dde195517dd01d9fa
#
_cell.length_a   1.000
_cell.length_b   1.000
_cell.length_c   1.000
_cell.angle_alpha   90.00
_cell.angle_beta   90.00
_cell.angle_gamma   90.00
#
_symmetry.space_group_name_H-M   'P 1'
#
loop_
_entity.id
_entity.type
_entity.pdbx_description
1 polymer ?
#
loop_
_entity_poly.entity_id
_entity_poly.type
_entity_poly.pdbx_seq_one_letter_code
_entity_poly.pdbx_strand_id
1 'polypeptide(L)'
;MALYEHTFLARQDLAQAQVDALAEAVTKIVNDREGRVVKTEAWGLRTLAYRIEKNRKAHYVMLEIDAPGNVVAEIERQAQINEDVIRYMTVKVDTLEEGPTVMMRKQERDRERRGDREGGREGGRDGGPRGDRGDRPDRGPRRDREEGAE
;
A
#
# COMPACT_ATOMS: atom_id res chain seq x y z
N MET A 1 -2.10 -31.26 -10.97
CA MET A 1 -2.16 -30.03 -10.14
C MET A 1 -1.83 -28.83 -11.00
N ALA A 2 -2.45 -27.71 -10.78
CA ALA A 2 -2.18 -26.48 -11.52
C ALA A 2 -1.78 -25.36 -10.55
N LEU A 3 -1.08 -24.36 -11.08
CA LEU A 3 -0.59 -23.23 -10.32
C LEU A 3 -1.52 -22.02 -10.52
N TYR A 4 -1.84 -21.33 -9.43
CA TYR A 4 -2.74 -20.18 -9.43
C TYR A 4 -2.18 -19.05 -8.57
N GLU A 5 -2.45 -17.83 -8.98
CA GLU A 5 -2.34 -16.64 -8.16
C GLU A 5 -3.75 -16.18 -7.79
N HIS A 6 -4.07 -16.21 -6.52
CA HIS A 6 -5.35 -15.75 -5.98
C HIS A 6 -5.15 -14.47 -5.20
N THR A 7 -5.75 -13.38 -5.66
CA THR A 7 -5.71 -12.09 -4.98
C THR A 7 -7.10 -11.71 -4.54
N PHE A 8 -7.25 -11.33 -3.28
CA PHE A 8 -8.50 -10.77 -2.78
C PHE A 8 -8.29 -9.41 -2.12
N LEU A 9 -9.35 -8.63 -2.14
CA LEU A 9 -9.43 -7.33 -1.51
C LEU A 9 -10.41 -7.41 -0.35
N ALA A 10 -9.94 -7.06 0.85
CA ALA A 10 -10.74 -7.02 2.06
C ALA A 10 -11.15 -5.58 2.39
N ARG A 11 -12.27 -5.43 3.07
CA ARG A 11 -12.84 -4.14 3.47
C ARG A 11 -11.82 -3.27 4.22
N GLN A 12 -11.85 -1.97 3.97
CA GLN A 12 -10.90 -1.00 4.53
C GLN A 12 -10.98 -0.85 6.07
N ASP A 13 -12.11 -1.15 6.67
CA ASP A 13 -12.38 -1.03 8.11
C ASP A 13 -11.94 -2.24 8.94
N LEU A 14 -11.46 -3.31 8.28
CA LEU A 14 -10.93 -4.48 8.99
C LEU A 14 -9.58 -4.20 9.64
N ALA A 15 -9.38 -4.77 10.82
CA ALA A 15 -8.07 -4.83 11.45
C ALA A 15 -7.16 -5.84 10.74
N GLN A 16 -5.84 -5.68 10.84
CA GLN A 16 -4.88 -6.59 10.21
C GLN A 16 -5.11 -8.05 10.61
N ALA A 17 -5.42 -8.32 11.88
CA ALA A 17 -5.71 -9.68 12.36
C ALA A 17 -6.93 -10.32 11.65
N GLN A 18 -7.93 -9.53 11.29
CA GLN A 18 -9.10 -10.01 10.54
C GLN A 18 -8.73 -10.32 9.08
N VAL A 19 -7.86 -9.53 8.46
CA VAL A 19 -7.35 -9.77 7.12
C VAL A 19 -6.49 -11.04 7.10
N ASP A 20 -5.64 -11.22 8.10
CA ASP A 20 -4.82 -12.43 8.25
C ASP A 20 -5.69 -13.69 8.43
N ALA A 21 -6.77 -13.59 9.20
CA ALA A 21 -7.74 -14.68 9.37
C ALA A 21 -8.43 -15.06 8.03
N LEU A 22 -8.69 -14.09 7.15
CA LEU A 22 -9.21 -14.38 5.81
C LEU A 22 -8.19 -15.17 4.96
N ALA A 23 -6.92 -14.81 5.02
CA ALA A 23 -5.85 -15.53 4.33
C ALA A 23 -5.66 -16.96 4.89
N GLU A 24 -5.74 -17.11 6.20
CA GLU A 24 -5.71 -18.43 6.86
C GLU A 24 -6.90 -19.31 6.48
N ALA A 25 -8.09 -18.74 6.35
CA ALA A 25 -9.28 -19.46 5.90
C ALA A 25 -9.11 -20.01 4.48
N VAL A 26 -8.56 -19.22 3.56
CA VAL A 26 -8.23 -19.68 2.20
C VAL A 26 -7.17 -20.79 2.26
N THR A 27 -6.13 -20.61 3.05
CA THR A 27 -5.06 -21.62 3.23
C THR A 27 -5.61 -22.92 3.75
N LYS A 28 -6.54 -22.87 4.70
CA LYS A 28 -7.21 -24.07 5.22
C LYS A 28 -8.01 -24.81 4.15
N ILE A 29 -8.80 -24.09 3.36
CA ILE A 29 -9.57 -24.70 2.26
C ILE A 29 -8.64 -25.41 1.26
N VAL A 30 -7.51 -24.80 0.93
CA VAL A 30 -6.51 -25.38 0.02
C VAL A 30 -5.93 -26.65 0.61
N ASN A 31 -5.48 -26.62 1.87
CA ASN A 31 -4.84 -27.75 2.54
C ASN A 31 -5.80 -28.92 2.79
N ASP A 32 -7.06 -28.62 3.12
CA ASP A 32 -8.09 -29.66 3.37
C ASP A 32 -8.48 -30.42 2.09
N ARG A 33 -8.10 -29.92 0.91
CA ARG A 33 -8.48 -30.47 -0.40
C ARG A 33 -7.28 -30.83 -1.28
N GLU A 34 -6.23 -31.34 -0.68
CA GLU A 34 -5.03 -31.85 -1.36
C GLU A 34 -4.23 -30.79 -2.15
N GLY A 35 -4.48 -29.50 -1.90
CA GLY A 35 -3.67 -28.40 -2.39
C GLY A 35 -2.64 -27.95 -1.37
N ARG A 36 -1.83 -26.99 -1.79
CA ARG A 36 -0.92 -26.27 -0.89
C ARG A 36 -0.83 -24.79 -1.26
N VAL A 37 -0.69 -23.95 -0.28
CA VAL A 37 -0.32 -22.56 -0.46
C VAL A 37 1.22 -22.47 -0.47
N VAL A 38 1.78 -21.99 -1.57
CA VAL A 38 3.23 -21.87 -1.75
C VAL A 38 3.75 -20.60 -1.11
N LYS A 39 3.00 -19.51 -1.27
CA LYS A 39 3.37 -18.20 -0.75
C LYS A 39 2.12 -17.37 -0.43
N THR A 40 2.20 -16.56 0.60
CA THR A 40 1.17 -15.56 0.93
C THR A 40 1.83 -14.19 1.09
N GLU A 41 1.30 -13.18 0.42
CA GLU A 41 1.76 -11.81 0.55
C GLU A 41 0.61 -10.89 0.94
N ALA A 42 0.79 -10.12 2.00
CA ALA A 42 -0.09 -9.03 2.37
C ALA A 42 0.52 -7.71 1.86
N TRP A 43 -0.16 -7.06 0.92
CA TRP A 43 0.33 -5.81 0.33
C TRP A 43 -0.13 -4.57 1.09
N GLY A 44 -0.89 -4.77 2.16
CA GLY A 44 -1.38 -3.71 3.02
C GLY A 44 -2.62 -2.98 2.48
N LEU A 45 -3.00 -1.94 3.19
CA LEU A 45 -4.13 -1.08 2.83
C LEU A 45 -3.72 -0.13 1.70
N ARG A 46 -4.40 -0.23 0.57
CA ARG A 46 -4.10 0.57 -0.63
C ARG A 46 -5.33 1.30 -1.14
N THR A 47 -5.10 2.47 -1.73
CA THR A 47 -6.15 3.24 -2.40
C THR A 47 -6.58 2.54 -3.68
N LEU A 48 -7.90 2.40 -3.86
CA LEU A 48 -8.51 1.86 -5.06
C LEU A 48 -8.58 2.93 -6.16
N ALA A 49 -8.50 2.50 -7.42
CA ALA A 49 -8.69 3.39 -8.57
C ALA A 49 -10.10 3.98 -8.63
N TYR A 50 -11.09 3.23 -8.15
CA TYR A 50 -12.49 3.61 -8.00
C TYR A 50 -13.10 2.90 -6.79
N ARG A 51 -14.22 3.43 -6.29
CA ARG A 51 -14.90 2.83 -5.14
C ARG A 51 -15.46 1.46 -5.47
N ILE A 52 -15.25 0.51 -4.56
CA ILE A 52 -15.85 -0.82 -4.60
C ILE A 52 -16.67 -0.99 -3.31
N GLU A 53 -17.97 -1.24 -3.43
CA GLU A 53 -18.88 -1.41 -2.29
C GLU A 53 -18.74 -0.32 -1.21
N LYS A 54 -18.65 0.94 -1.65
CA LYS A 54 -18.40 2.13 -0.82
C LYS A 54 -17.00 2.22 -0.17
N ASN A 55 -16.10 1.30 -0.43
CA ASN A 55 -14.72 1.38 0.02
C ASN A 55 -13.86 2.19 -0.96
N ARG A 56 -13.07 3.13 -0.44
CA ARG A 56 -12.05 3.86 -1.21
C ARG A 56 -10.69 3.19 -1.18
N LYS A 57 -10.45 2.38 -0.15
CA LYS A 57 -9.25 1.60 0.08
C LYS A 57 -9.61 0.15 0.31
N ALA A 58 -8.67 -0.73 0.17
CA ALA A 58 -8.82 -2.14 0.51
C ALA A 58 -7.50 -2.72 0.98
N HIS A 59 -7.59 -3.75 1.79
CA HIS A 59 -6.45 -4.61 2.10
C HIS A 59 -6.24 -5.60 0.96
N TYR A 60 -5.06 -5.63 0.38
CA TYR A 60 -4.67 -6.55 -0.68
C TYR A 60 -3.92 -7.73 -0.10
N VAL A 61 -4.38 -8.93 -0.42
CA VAL A 61 -3.68 -10.18 -0.09
C VAL A 61 -3.60 -11.04 -1.33
N MET A 62 -2.42 -11.59 -1.59
CA MET A 62 -2.14 -12.50 -2.70
C MET A 62 -1.62 -13.82 -2.16
N LEU A 63 -2.14 -14.92 -2.69
CA LEU A 63 -1.71 -16.28 -2.40
C LEU A 63 -1.31 -16.98 -3.69
N GLU A 64 -0.16 -17.61 -3.68
CA GLU A 64 0.25 -18.53 -4.72
C GLU A 64 -0.14 -19.96 -4.30
N ILE A 65 -0.89 -20.63 -5.14
CA ILE A 65 -1.57 -21.87 -4.82
C ILE A 65 -1.21 -22.94 -5.86
N ASP A 66 -0.85 -24.11 -5.37
CA ASP A 66 -0.68 -25.34 -6.16
C ASP A 66 -1.81 -26.30 -5.76
N ALA A 67 -2.83 -26.41 -6.63
CA ALA A 67 -4.03 -27.17 -6.31
C ALA A 67 -4.79 -27.61 -7.56
N PRO A 68 -5.68 -28.61 -7.45
CA PRO A 68 -6.62 -28.92 -8.50
C PRO A 68 -7.70 -27.83 -8.67
N GLY A 69 -8.29 -27.72 -9.87
CA GLY A 69 -9.23 -26.63 -10.20
C GLY A 69 -10.50 -26.59 -9.35
N ASN A 70 -10.95 -27.70 -8.78
CA ASN A 70 -12.09 -27.74 -7.88
C ASN A 70 -11.84 -27.00 -6.54
N VAL A 71 -10.58 -26.90 -6.12
CA VAL A 71 -10.18 -26.11 -4.94
C VAL A 71 -10.35 -24.64 -5.22
N VAL A 72 -9.95 -24.18 -6.39
CA VAL A 72 -10.13 -22.78 -6.81
C VAL A 72 -11.62 -22.40 -6.83
N ALA A 73 -12.48 -23.26 -7.37
CA ALA A 73 -13.93 -23.03 -7.37
C ALA A 73 -14.50 -22.85 -5.95
N GLU A 74 -14.00 -23.61 -4.98
CA GLU A 74 -14.41 -23.47 -3.59
C GLU A 74 -13.89 -22.18 -2.94
N ILE A 75 -12.64 -21.81 -3.20
CA ILE A 75 -12.08 -20.52 -2.71
C ILE A 75 -12.90 -19.36 -3.24
N GLU A 76 -13.21 -19.35 -4.53
CA GLU A 76 -14.01 -18.30 -5.17
C GLU A 76 -15.43 -18.27 -4.62
N ARG A 77 -16.05 -19.43 -4.39
CA ARG A 77 -17.36 -19.53 -3.76
C ARG A 77 -17.36 -18.90 -2.35
N GLN A 78 -16.36 -19.21 -1.55
CA GLN A 78 -16.21 -18.63 -0.20
C GLN A 78 -15.97 -17.12 -0.26
N ALA A 79 -15.17 -16.65 -1.20
CA ALA A 79 -14.94 -15.22 -1.38
C ALA A 79 -16.23 -14.47 -1.76
N GLN A 80 -17.10 -15.06 -2.56
CA GLN A 80 -18.37 -14.46 -2.96
C GLN A 80 -19.36 -14.30 -1.80
N ILE A 81 -19.40 -15.27 -0.90
CA ILE A 81 -20.33 -15.24 0.25
C ILE A 81 -19.80 -14.52 1.48
N ASN A 82 -18.51 -14.21 1.50
CA ASN A 82 -17.89 -13.50 2.62
C ASN A 82 -18.02 -11.99 2.42
N GLU A 83 -18.77 -11.34 3.30
CA GLU A 83 -19.01 -9.88 3.25
C GLU A 83 -17.75 -9.03 3.45
N ASP A 84 -16.71 -9.59 4.06
CA ASP A 84 -15.44 -8.90 4.30
C ASP A 84 -14.55 -8.86 3.05
N VAL A 85 -14.82 -9.71 2.05
CA VAL A 85 -14.13 -9.72 0.76
C VAL A 85 -14.94 -8.93 -0.25
N ILE A 86 -14.42 -7.80 -0.70
CA ILE A 86 -15.12 -6.92 -1.64
C ILE A 86 -14.85 -7.26 -3.11
N ARG A 87 -13.73 -7.89 -3.38
CA ARG A 87 -13.35 -8.38 -4.72
C ARG A 87 -12.29 -9.45 -4.63
N TYR A 88 -12.27 -10.33 -5.59
CA TYR A 88 -11.21 -11.32 -5.78
C TYR A 88 -10.92 -11.56 -7.25
N MET A 89 -9.74 -12.09 -7.52
CA MET A 89 -9.33 -12.54 -8.86
C MET A 89 -8.41 -13.73 -8.73
N THR A 90 -8.65 -14.75 -9.52
CA THR A 90 -7.77 -15.93 -9.61
C THR A 90 -7.25 -16.08 -11.03
N VAL A 91 -5.95 -16.19 -11.17
CA VAL A 91 -5.27 -16.37 -12.46
C VAL A 91 -4.50 -17.67 -12.43
N LYS A 92 -4.72 -18.51 -13.45
CA LYS A 92 -3.90 -19.69 -13.69
C LYS A 92 -2.57 -19.25 -14.29
N VAL A 93 -1.47 -19.74 -13.73
CA VAL A 93 -0.12 -19.43 -14.18
C VAL A 93 0.65 -20.72 -14.51
N ASP A 94 1.63 -20.62 -15.39
CA ASP A 94 2.47 -21.75 -15.75
C ASP A 94 3.58 -22.01 -14.75
N THR A 95 4.11 -20.94 -14.17
CA THR A 95 5.18 -20.97 -13.18
C THR A 95 4.92 -19.97 -12.07
N LEU A 96 5.39 -20.28 -10.86
CA LEU A 96 5.42 -19.34 -9.72
C LEU A 96 6.81 -18.71 -9.64
N GLU A 97 6.83 -17.41 -9.39
CA GLU A 97 8.10 -16.69 -9.17
C GLU A 97 8.70 -17.03 -7.81
N GLU A 98 10.00 -17.30 -7.79
CA GLU A 98 10.74 -17.42 -6.54
C GLU A 98 10.99 -16.03 -5.93
N GLY A 99 10.82 -15.94 -4.62
CA GLY A 99 11.03 -14.70 -3.89
C GLY A 99 9.83 -13.74 -3.90
N PRO A 100 10.00 -12.52 -3.39
CA PRO A 100 8.92 -11.54 -3.27
C PRO A 100 8.50 -11.03 -4.65
N THR A 101 7.18 -10.78 -4.81
CA THR A 101 6.63 -10.19 -6.04
C THR A 101 7.12 -8.75 -6.25
N VAL A 102 6.87 -8.23 -7.47
CA VAL A 102 7.17 -6.83 -7.81
C VAL A 102 6.51 -5.85 -6.83
N MET A 103 5.31 -6.16 -6.35
CA MET A 103 4.58 -5.34 -5.38
C MET A 103 5.29 -5.29 -4.02
N MET A 104 5.79 -6.42 -3.53
CA MET A 104 6.54 -6.47 -2.27
C MET A 104 7.89 -5.78 -2.40
N ARG A 105 8.62 -6.01 -3.49
CA ARG A 105 9.90 -5.33 -3.78
C ARG A 105 9.75 -3.81 -3.87
N LYS A 106 8.64 -3.33 -4.43
CA LYS A 106 8.35 -1.90 -4.48
C LYS A 106 8.06 -1.35 -3.08
N GLN A 107 7.30 -2.07 -2.27
CA GLN A 107 6.97 -1.67 -0.91
C GLN A 107 8.21 -1.59 -0.01
N GLU A 108 9.14 -2.53 -0.14
CA GLU A 108 10.44 -2.49 0.56
C GLU A 108 11.24 -1.24 0.17
N ARG A 109 11.40 -0.99 -1.12
CA ARG A 109 12.12 0.21 -1.61
C ARG A 109 11.49 1.51 -1.13
N ASP A 110 10.18 1.58 -1.06
CA ASP A 110 9.48 2.78 -0.56
C ASP A 110 9.66 2.96 0.95
N ARG A 111 9.79 1.87 1.72
CA ARG A 111 10.12 1.91 3.15
C ARG A 111 11.55 2.39 3.39
N GLU A 112 12.51 1.86 2.64
CA GLU A 112 13.92 2.27 2.72
C GLU A 112 14.08 3.77 2.43
N ARG A 113 13.45 4.28 1.37
CA ARG A 113 13.47 5.70 1.02
C ARG A 113 12.85 6.61 2.08
N ARG A 114 11.85 6.13 2.82
CA ARG A 114 11.26 6.89 3.94
C ARG A 114 12.17 6.87 5.15
N GLY A 115 12.81 5.74 5.46
CA GLY A 115 13.77 5.60 6.55
C GLY A 115 14.96 6.54 6.39
N ASP A 116 15.53 6.64 5.19
CA ASP A 116 16.63 7.55 4.89
C ASP A 116 16.24 9.04 5.03
N ARG A 117 14.99 9.40 4.77
CA ARG A 117 14.51 10.77 4.94
C ARG A 117 14.28 11.16 6.41
N GLU A 118 13.92 10.22 7.26
CA GLU A 118 13.75 10.46 8.71
C GLU A 118 15.09 10.48 9.43
N GLY A 119 16.03 9.63 9.08
CA GLY A 119 17.39 9.61 9.63
C GLY A 119 18.24 10.84 9.29
N GLY A 120 17.93 11.53 8.18
CA GLY A 120 18.64 12.74 7.75
C GLY A 120 18.21 14.04 8.45
N ARG A 121 17.19 14.02 9.28
CA ARG A 121 16.70 15.23 9.97
C ARG A 121 17.23 15.46 11.38
N GLU A 122 17.86 14.49 11.98
CA GLU A 122 18.42 14.58 13.36
C GLU A 122 19.87 15.08 13.44
N GLY A 123 20.55 15.28 12.32
CA GLY A 123 21.96 15.70 12.28
C GLY A 123 22.23 17.19 12.02
N GLY A 124 21.26 18.09 12.10
CA GLY A 124 21.41 19.46 11.66
C GLY A 124 20.98 20.56 12.62
N ARG A 125 21.25 20.44 13.91
CA ARG A 125 21.15 21.55 14.88
C ARG A 125 22.41 21.63 15.72
N ASP A 126 23.46 22.09 15.08
CA ASP A 126 24.58 22.67 15.85
C ASP A 126 24.68 24.15 15.50
N GLY A 127 24.72 24.94 16.59
CA GLY A 127 24.58 26.37 16.54
C GLY A 127 25.75 27.09 15.91
N GLY A 128 25.51 27.77 14.81
CA GLY A 128 26.39 28.82 14.33
C GLY A 128 26.08 30.14 15.05
N PRO A 129 27.11 30.93 15.43
CA PRO A 129 26.91 32.17 16.16
C PRO A 129 26.20 33.21 15.27
N ARG A 130 25.24 33.91 15.88
CA ARG A 130 24.56 35.04 15.26
C ARG A 130 25.56 36.14 15.00
N GLY A 131 25.96 36.31 13.76
CA GLY A 131 26.67 37.49 13.29
C GLY A 131 25.74 38.71 13.37
N ASP A 132 26.22 39.66 14.14
CA ASP A 132 25.77 41.04 14.24
C ASP A 132 25.50 41.61 12.82
N ARG A 133 24.26 42.05 12.57
CA ARG A 133 23.95 42.85 11.39
C ARG A 133 23.76 44.30 11.82
N GLY A 134 24.86 44.98 11.68
CA GLY A 134 24.89 46.41 11.72
C GLY A 134 23.93 47.06 10.73
N ASP A 135 23.28 48.02 11.27
CA ASP A 135 22.80 49.29 10.75
C ASP A 135 22.52 49.37 9.24
N ARG A 136 21.26 49.53 8.90
CA ARG A 136 20.82 50.02 7.61
C ARG A 136 20.40 51.48 7.74
N PRO A 137 21.01 52.40 6.97
CA PRO A 137 20.61 53.77 7.01
C PRO A 137 19.21 53.97 6.39
N ASP A 138 18.49 54.80 7.09
CA ASP A 138 17.23 55.44 6.80
C ASP A 138 17.14 55.94 5.35
N ARG A 139 16.15 55.48 4.57
CA ARG A 139 15.77 56.15 3.34
C ARG A 139 14.54 56.98 3.58
N GLY A 140 14.75 58.28 3.63
CA GLY A 140 13.75 59.29 3.82
C GLY A 140 12.60 59.30 2.78
N PRO A 141 11.55 60.07 3.04
CA PRO A 141 10.28 59.97 2.34
C PRO A 141 10.35 60.48 0.89
N ARG A 142 9.72 59.77 -0.01
CA ARG A 142 9.48 60.24 -1.38
C ARG A 142 8.33 61.26 -1.34
N ARG A 143 8.64 62.44 -1.86
CA ARG A 143 7.70 63.51 -2.09
C ARG A 143 6.66 63.11 -3.13
N ASP A 144 5.42 63.37 -2.77
CA ASP A 144 4.29 63.45 -3.69
C ASP A 144 4.58 64.50 -4.78
N ARG A 145 4.26 64.15 -5.98
CA ARG A 145 4.13 65.09 -7.06
C ARG A 145 2.71 64.97 -7.58
N GLU A 146 1.90 65.90 -7.09
CA GLU A 146 0.69 66.34 -7.78
C GLU A 146 1.08 67.09 -9.06
N GLU A 147 0.42 66.76 -10.13
CA GLU A 147 0.09 67.67 -11.24
C GLU A 147 -1.10 66.97 -11.92
N GLY A 148 -2.25 67.57 -11.99
CA GLY A 148 -2.75 68.90 -12.36
C GLY A 148 -3.20 68.80 -13.83
N ALA A 149 -4.45 68.55 -13.97
CA ALA A 149 -5.51 69.16 -14.75
C ALA A 149 -5.13 69.71 -16.14
N GLU A 150 -5.77 69.29 -17.13
CA GLU A 150 -6.72 69.95 -18.07
C GLU A 150 -7.23 68.94 -19.06
#